data_7238e422004e1e9734fe30b7c0f6086e
#
_entry.id   7238e422004e1e9734fe30b7c0f6086e
#
_cell.length_a   1.000
_cell.length_b   1.000
_cell.length_c   1.000
_cell.angle_alpha   90.00
_cell.angle_beta   90.00
_cell.angle_gamma   90.00
#
_symmetry.space_group_name_H-M   'P 1'
#
loop_
_entity.id
_entity.type
_entity.pdbx_description
1 polymer ?
#
loop_
_entity_poly.entity_id
_entity_poly.type
_entity_poly.pdbx_seq_one_letter_code
_entity_poly.pdbx_strand_id
1 'polypeptide(L)'
;MAKTKRSKPSAILIISLSIFLLLTLHFPSVSSLEDEENDDEEYVLDSPFVGNGLSTRSRFLIASSIKVLKKGASCNAKTKPNVCNGVSANKGTGLLYCCKKHCRNVLGDRNNCGVCGRKCQQWQRCCGGVCTNVMTSKNNCGKCNKKCSRGIKCDYGVCGYA
;
A
#
# COMPACT_ATOMS: atom_id res chain seq x y z
N MET A 1 -66.28 -18.75 -14.11
CA MET A 1 -65.05 -19.55 -14.16
C MET A 1 -64.21 -19.06 -15.35
N ALA A 2 -63.21 -18.24 -15.13
CA ALA A 2 -62.39 -17.68 -16.19
C ALA A 2 -61.18 -18.61 -16.42
N LYS A 3 -61.05 -19.21 -17.60
CA LYS A 3 -59.93 -20.02 -17.99
C LYS A 3 -58.78 -19.15 -18.45
N THR A 4 -57.74 -19.02 -17.62
CA THR A 4 -56.50 -18.35 -17.98
C THR A 4 -55.76 -19.17 -19.03
N LYS A 5 -55.66 -18.68 -20.28
CA LYS A 5 -54.83 -19.21 -21.33
C LYS A 5 -53.34 -19.01 -20.98
N ARG A 6 -52.66 -20.09 -20.65
CA ARG A 6 -51.19 -20.08 -20.50
C ARG A 6 -50.58 -20.02 -21.90
N SER A 7 -50.07 -18.86 -22.29
CA SER A 7 -49.31 -18.71 -23.53
C SER A 7 -47.95 -19.38 -23.38
N LYS A 8 -47.58 -20.24 -24.31
CA LYS A 8 -46.25 -20.88 -24.37
C LYS A 8 -45.22 -19.80 -24.75
N PRO A 9 -44.10 -19.67 -24.02
CA PRO A 9 -43.06 -18.71 -24.40
C PRO A 9 -42.53 -19.04 -25.79
N SER A 10 -42.33 -18.02 -26.62
CA SER A 10 -41.82 -18.16 -27.98
C SER A 10 -40.38 -18.71 -27.91
N ALA A 11 -40.01 -19.64 -28.81
CA ALA A 11 -38.68 -20.22 -28.90
C ALA A 11 -37.57 -19.15 -29.00
N ILE A 12 -37.87 -18.01 -29.61
CA ILE A 12 -36.99 -16.86 -29.74
C ILE A 12 -36.66 -16.26 -28.36
N LEU A 13 -37.65 -16.18 -27.46
CA LEU A 13 -37.45 -15.66 -26.08
C LEU A 13 -36.54 -16.60 -25.27
N ILE A 14 -36.67 -17.93 -25.44
CA ILE A 14 -35.85 -18.89 -24.72
C ILE A 14 -34.40 -18.83 -25.23
N ILE A 15 -34.19 -18.73 -26.55
CA ILE A 15 -32.87 -18.62 -27.16
C ILE A 15 -32.19 -17.29 -26.73
N SER A 16 -32.87 -16.18 -26.71
CA SER A 16 -32.31 -14.90 -26.29
C SER A 16 -31.91 -14.90 -24.80
N LEU A 17 -32.70 -15.54 -23.92
CA LEU A 17 -32.37 -15.68 -22.50
C LEU A 17 -31.14 -16.58 -22.30
N SER A 18 -31.01 -17.67 -23.06
CA SER A 18 -29.84 -18.56 -22.96
C SER A 18 -28.56 -17.92 -23.44
N ILE A 19 -28.62 -17.11 -24.52
CA ILE A 19 -27.45 -16.35 -25.00
C ILE A 19 -27.05 -15.29 -23.98
N PHE A 20 -28.01 -14.60 -23.37
CA PHE A 20 -27.74 -13.59 -22.32
C PHE A 20 -27.10 -14.25 -21.10
N LEU A 21 -27.56 -15.42 -20.67
CA LEU A 21 -26.99 -16.17 -19.56
C LEU A 21 -25.56 -16.66 -19.86
N LEU A 22 -25.31 -17.12 -21.09
CA LEU A 22 -23.96 -17.52 -21.52
C LEU A 22 -23.00 -16.34 -21.59
N LEU A 23 -23.43 -15.16 -22.03
CA LEU A 23 -22.62 -13.96 -22.05
C LEU A 23 -22.29 -13.46 -20.63
N THR A 24 -23.18 -13.59 -19.65
CA THR A 24 -22.91 -13.20 -18.26
C THR A 24 -21.93 -14.15 -17.56
N LEU A 25 -21.82 -15.42 -17.99
CA LEU A 25 -20.87 -16.39 -17.43
C LEU A 25 -19.47 -16.26 -18.03
N HIS A 26 -19.28 -15.49 -19.11
CA HIS A 26 -17.98 -15.33 -19.78
C HIS A 26 -17.33 -13.96 -19.53
N PHE A 27 -17.87 -13.12 -18.65
CA PHE A 27 -17.08 -12.01 -18.16
C PHE A 27 -16.08 -12.56 -17.14
N PRO A 28 -14.78 -12.60 -17.47
CA PRO A 28 -13.79 -12.79 -16.44
C PRO A 28 -14.00 -11.63 -15.48
N SER A 29 -14.22 -11.93 -14.21
CA SER A 29 -14.17 -10.96 -13.15
C SER A 29 -12.87 -10.17 -13.39
N VAL A 30 -12.99 -8.90 -13.77
CA VAL A 30 -11.89 -7.97 -13.66
C VAL A 30 -11.67 -7.87 -12.16
N SER A 31 -10.85 -8.80 -11.65
CA SER A 31 -10.23 -8.64 -10.36
C SER A 31 -9.52 -7.29 -10.47
N SER A 32 -10.03 -6.31 -9.75
CA SER A 32 -9.30 -5.13 -9.39
C SER A 32 -7.89 -5.62 -9.11
N LEU A 33 -6.91 -5.06 -9.82
CA LEU A 33 -5.52 -5.10 -9.41
C LEU A 33 -5.49 -4.32 -8.08
N GLU A 34 -5.94 -4.97 -7.02
CA GLU A 34 -5.50 -4.65 -5.70
C GLU A 34 -4.01 -4.94 -5.76
N ASP A 35 -3.20 -3.89 -5.68
CA ASP A 35 -1.80 -4.00 -5.39
C ASP A 35 -1.75 -4.86 -4.11
N GLU A 36 -1.57 -6.18 -4.28
CA GLU A 36 -1.23 -7.06 -3.19
C GLU A 36 0.09 -6.53 -2.65
N GLU A 37 -0.02 -5.65 -1.65
CA GLU A 37 1.13 -5.25 -0.86
C GLU A 37 1.66 -6.54 -0.24
N ASN A 38 2.75 -7.01 -0.82
CA ASN A 38 3.45 -8.21 -0.39
C ASN A 38 3.72 -8.07 1.11
N ASP A 39 2.99 -8.81 1.94
CA ASP A 39 3.07 -8.75 3.42
C ASP A 39 4.42 -9.26 3.95
N ASP A 40 5.28 -9.79 3.07
CA ASP A 40 6.63 -10.26 3.39
C ASP A 40 7.69 -9.14 3.43
N GLU A 41 7.27 -7.86 3.27
CA GLU A 41 8.18 -6.73 3.33
C GLU A 41 8.71 -6.54 4.76
N GLU A 42 10.03 -6.58 4.91
CA GLU A 42 10.73 -6.42 6.18
C GLU A 42 11.37 -5.03 6.28
N TYR A 43 11.33 -4.45 7.47
CA TYR A 43 12.03 -3.21 7.78
C TYR A 43 13.35 -3.51 8.49
N VAL A 44 14.46 -3.10 7.89
CA VAL A 44 15.77 -3.13 8.54
C VAL A 44 15.89 -1.88 9.41
N LEU A 45 16.00 -2.04 10.71
CA LEU A 45 16.10 -0.91 11.64
C LEU A 45 17.50 -0.27 11.57
N ASP A 46 17.54 1.06 11.44
CA ASP A 46 18.77 1.83 11.23
C ASP A 46 19.60 1.99 12.51
N SER A 47 18.96 1.91 13.67
CA SER A 47 19.64 1.98 14.97
C SER A 47 19.53 0.67 15.70
N PRO A 48 20.64 0.16 16.29
CA PRO A 48 20.52 -0.87 17.31
C PRO A 48 19.74 -0.23 18.47
N PHE A 49 18.64 -0.86 18.85
CA PHE A 49 17.86 -0.46 20.03
C PHE A 49 18.79 -0.53 21.25
N VAL A 50 19.31 0.62 21.68
CA VAL A 50 20.01 0.73 22.96
C VAL A 50 18.96 0.64 24.05
N GLY A 51 18.61 -0.58 24.44
CA GLY A 51 17.95 -0.82 25.72
C GLY A 51 18.88 -0.30 26.81
N ASN A 52 18.40 0.67 27.59
CA ASN A 52 19.11 1.19 28.77
C ASN A 52 19.48 0.02 29.70
N GLY A 53 20.72 -0.41 29.63
CA GLY A 53 21.26 -1.50 30.46
C GLY A 53 22.76 -1.58 30.34
N LEU A 54 23.45 -0.89 31.27
CA LEU A 54 24.86 -1.01 31.67
C LEU A 54 25.92 -0.99 30.55
N SER A 55 26.66 0.13 30.56
CA SER A 55 28.02 0.28 30.04
C SER A 55 28.95 -0.76 30.63
N THR A 56 29.31 -1.79 29.88
CA THR A 56 30.52 -2.54 30.09
C THR A 56 31.43 -2.35 28.88
N ARG A 57 32.57 -1.70 29.12
CA ARG A 57 33.70 -1.60 28.19
C ARG A 57 34.18 -3.01 27.83
N SER A 58 33.69 -3.55 26.73
CA SER A 58 34.31 -4.71 26.10
C SER A 58 34.58 -4.38 24.63
N ARG A 59 35.87 -4.33 24.28
CA ARG A 59 36.38 -4.13 22.91
C ARG A 59 36.30 -5.44 22.14
N PHE A 60 35.18 -6.12 22.15
CA PHE A 60 34.97 -7.27 21.29
C PHE A 60 33.92 -6.90 20.26
N LEU A 61 34.20 -7.22 19.03
CA LEU A 61 33.39 -7.09 17.83
C LEU A 61 31.93 -7.43 18.14
N ILE A 62 31.12 -6.42 18.40
CA ILE A 62 29.68 -6.57 18.41
C ILE A 62 29.33 -6.73 16.94
N ALA A 63 29.14 -7.96 16.50
CA ALA A 63 28.32 -8.25 15.35
C ALA A 63 26.96 -7.60 15.67
N SER A 64 26.73 -6.41 15.14
CA SER A 64 25.46 -5.72 15.27
C SER A 64 24.43 -6.60 14.59
N SER A 65 23.69 -7.35 15.38
CA SER A 65 22.56 -8.13 14.88
C SER A 65 21.60 -7.14 14.24
N ILE A 66 21.55 -7.17 12.93
CA ILE A 66 20.62 -6.36 12.12
C ILE A 66 19.23 -6.73 12.63
N LYS A 67 18.57 -5.78 13.27
CA LYS A 67 17.22 -6.00 13.77
C LYS A 67 16.24 -5.77 12.64
N VAL A 68 15.55 -6.82 12.26
CA VAL A 68 14.53 -6.80 11.21
C VAL A 68 13.15 -6.83 11.85
N LEU A 69 12.25 -6.02 11.34
CA LEU A 69 10.86 -5.95 11.79
C LEU A 69 9.92 -6.20 10.61
N LYS A 70 9.05 -7.19 10.72
CA LYS A 70 8.07 -7.47 9.66
C LYS A 70 7.09 -6.31 9.51
N LYS A 71 6.70 -6.00 8.28
CA LYS A 71 5.62 -5.06 7.98
C LYS A 71 4.35 -5.50 8.71
N GLY A 72 3.67 -4.56 9.36
CA GLY A 72 2.47 -4.88 10.14
C GLY A 72 2.72 -5.58 11.48
N ALA A 73 3.96 -5.76 11.91
CA ALA A 73 4.27 -6.32 13.23
C ALA A 73 3.45 -5.66 14.34
N SER A 74 2.97 -6.46 15.29
CA SER A 74 2.14 -5.97 16.40
C SER A 74 2.91 -5.02 17.30
N CYS A 75 2.26 -3.94 17.71
CA CYS A 75 2.83 -2.94 18.61
C CYS A 75 1.76 -2.40 19.58
N ASN A 76 2.24 -1.80 20.67
CA ASN A 76 1.37 -1.09 21.60
C ASN A 76 1.99 0.29 21.89
N ALA A 77 1.32 1.35 21.47
CA ALA A 77 1.80 2.72 21.65
C ALA A 77 1.97 3.13 23.12
N LYS A 78 1.30 2.44 24.04
CA LYS A 78 1.30 2.74 25.49
C LYS A 78 2.37 1.99 26.28
N THR A 79 2.92 0.90 25.73
CA THR A 79 3.96 0.11 26.40
C THR A 79 5.35 0.52 25.97
N LYS A 80 6.29 0.53 26.90
CA LYS A 80 7.72 0.73 26.62
C LYS A 80 8.45 -0.60 26.83
N PRO A 81 9.41 -0.97 25.95
CA PRO A 81 9.87 -0.25 24.79
C PRO A 81 8.92 -0.42 23.60
N ASN A 82 8.57 0.69 22.96
CA ASN A 82 7.76 0.64 21.75
C ASN A 82 8.67 0.33 20.55
N VAL A 83 8.47 -0.82 19.93
CA VAL A 83 9.36 -1.36 18.89
C VAL A 83 9.33 -0.57 17.58
N CYS A 84 8.37 0.31 17.38
CA CYS A 84 8.20 1.03 16.12
C CYS A 84 7.65 2.46 16.25
N ASN A 85 7.88 3.16 17.36
CA ASN A 85 7.38 4.53 17.51
C ASN A 85 8.50 5.54 17.27
N GLY A 86 8.54 6.16 16.09
CA GLY A 86 9.59 7.08 15.68
C GLY A 86 10.91 6.38 15.33
N VAL A 87 10.85 5.11 14.91
CA VAL A 87 12.03 4.33 14.59
C VAL A 87 12.35 4.44 13.11
N SER A 88 13.59 4.89 12.80
CA SER A 88 14.09 4.93 11.43
C SER A 88 14.42 3.52 10.93
N ALA A 89 14.15 3.28 9.65
CA ALA A 89 14.37 2.01 8.99
C ALA A 89 14.83 2.18 7.54
N ASN A 90 15.44 1.14 7.00
CA ASN A 90 15.85 1.05 5.60
C ASN A 90 16.76 2.23 5.18
N LYS A 91 17.76 2.54 6.00
CA LYS A 91 18.72 3.64 5.78
C LYS A 91 18.04 5.01 5.66
N GLY A 92 17.08 5.29 6.54
CA GLY A 92 16.34 6.55 6.60
C GLY A 92 15.22 6.70 5.58
N THR A 93 14.94 5.69 4.75
CA THR A 93 13.83 5.74 3.79
C THR A 93 12.49 5.36 4.42
N GLY A 94 12.49 4.81 5.63
CA GLY A 94 11.33 4.46 6.42
C GLY A 94 11.34 5.13 7.78
N LEU A 95 10.16 5.50 8.26
CA LEU A 95 9.92 5.98 9.63
C LEU A 95 8.72 5.23 10.18
N LEU A 96 8.96 4.37 11.17
CA LEU A 96 7.94 3.47 11.70
C LEU A 96 7.20 4.09 12.87
N TYR A 97 5.87 3.97 12.83
CA TYR A 97 4.97 4.33 13.93
C TYR A 97 3.99 3.21 14.23
N CYS A 98 3.57 3.13 15.49
CA CYS A 98 2.53 2.20 15.93
C CYS A 98 1.15 2.75 15.59
N CYS A 99 0.58 2.33 14.46
CA CYS A 99 -0.73 2.75 13.99
C CYS A 99 -1.74 1.62 14.15
N LYS A 100 -2.79 1.82 14.96
CA LYS A 100 -3.84 0.80 15.23
C LYS A 100 -3.26 -0.56 15.62
N LYS A 101 -2.28 -0.59 16.54
CA LYS A 101 -1.57 -1.78 17.03
C LYS A 101 -0.66 -2.48 16.01
N HIS A 102 -0.36 -1.86 14.89
CA HIS A 102 0.56 -2.38 13.88
C HIS A 102 1.64 -1.37 13.52
N CYS A 103 2.86 -1.84 13.34
CA CYS A 103 3.97 -1.02 12.85
C CYS A 103 3.73 -0.63 11.40
N ARG A 104 3.73 0.66 11.10
CA ARG A 104 3.50 1.22 9.77
C ARG A 104 4.59 2.23 9.41
N ASN A 105 5.05 2.18 8.17
CA ASN A 105 6.00 3.17 7.65
C ASN A 105 5.24 4.42 7.19
N VAL A 106 5.24 5.48 8.00
CA VAL A 106 4.51 6.71 7.67
C VAL A 106 5.12 7.51 6.52
N LEU A 107 6.34 7.18 6.06
CA LEU A 107 6.91 7.84 4.88
C LEU A 107 6.42 7.24 3.55
N GLY A 108 5.88 6.00 3.56
CA GLY A 108 5.48 5.30 2.36
C GLY A 108 4.06 4.72 2.36
N ASP A 109 3.47 4.50 3.53
CA ASP A 109 2.14 3.90 3.65
C ASP A 109 1.05 4.90 3.24
N ARG A 110 0.30 4.57 2.19
CA ARG A 110 -0.79 5.39 1.66
C ARG A 110 -1.90 5.66 2.68
N ASN A 111 -2.12 4.75 3.61
CA ASN A 111 -3.18 4.84 4.62
C ASN A 111 -2.73 5.53 5.91
N ASN A 112 -1.42 5.76 6.07
CA ASN A 112 -0.80 6.35 7.27
C ASN A 112 0.28 7.38 6.89
N CYS A 113 0.03 8.19 5.86
CA CYS A 113 1.03 9.08 5.28
C CYS A 113 1.37 10.29 6.15
N GLY A 114 2.60 10.34 6.63
CA GLY A 114 3.12 11.38 7.55
C GLY A 114 2.69 11.17 8.99
N VAL A 115 1.45 10.73 9.20
CA VAL A 115 0.88 10.41 10.53
C VAL A 115 -0.08 9.24 10.42
N CYS A 116 -0.28 8.51 11.52
CA CYS A 116 -1.23 7.41 11.58
C CYS A 116 -2.65 7.85 11.16
N GLY A 117 -3.26 7.08 10.26
CA GLY A 117 -4.64 7.29 9.81
C GLY A 117 -4.83 8.34 8.72
N ARG A 118 -3.78 9.06 8.31
CA ARG A 118 -3.88 10.00 7.18
C ARG A 118 -3.85 9.25 5.86
N LYS A 119 -5.00 9.16 5.21
CA LYS A 119 -5.16 8.52 3.91
C LYS A 119 -4.86 9.49 2.77
N CYS A 120 -4.04 9.07 1.83
CA CYS A 120 -3.90 9.74 0.54
C CYS A 120 -5.11 9.45 -0.36
N GLN A 121 -5.49 10.45 -1.14
CA GLN A 121 -6.61 10.33 -2.08
C GLN A 121 -6.26 9.41 -3.26
N GLN A 122 -7.25 9.09 -4.07
CA GLN A 122 -7.05 8.41 -5.34
C GLN A 122 -6.01 9.16 -6.17
N TRP A 123 -5.15 8.44 -6.89
CA TRP A 123 -4.04 8.99 -7.69
C TRP A 123 -2.91 9.65 -6.90
N GLN A 124 -2.96 9.64 -5.57
CA GLN A 124 -1.86 10.06 -4.72
C GLN A 124 -1.11 8.85 -4.15
N ARG A 125 0.20 9.01 -4.03
CA ARG A 125 1.09 8.12 -3.28
C ARG A 125 1.68 8.86 -2.08
N CYS A 126 2.03 8.12 -1.06
CA CYS A 126 2.79 8.68 0.05
C CYS A 126 4.27 8.75 -0.33
N CYS A 127 4.76 9.93 -0.55
CA CYS A 127 6.14 10.19 -0.93
C CYS A 127 6.85 10.96 0.20
N GLY A 128 7.65 10.27 1.00
CA GLY A 128 8.36 10.89 2.13
C GLY A 128 7.41 11.49 3.18
N GLY A 129 6.27 10.85 3.46
CA GLY A 129 5.28 11.33 4.42
C GLY A 129 4.31 12.39 3.88
N VAL A 130 4.36 12.68 2.59
CA VAL A 130 3.47 13.65 1.91
C VAL A 130 2.65 12.96 0.84
N CYS A 131 1.32 13.12 0.90
CA CYS A 131 0.43 12.64 -0.16
C CYS A 131 0.65 13.45 -1.44
N THR A 132 1.25 12.85 -2.44
CA THR A 132 1.67 13.48 -3.69
C THR A 132 0.91 12.90 -4.87
N ASN A 133 0.32 13.77 -5.70
CA ASN A 133 -0.32 13.35 -6.94
C ASN A 133 0.74 12.93 -7.96
N VAL A 134 0.87 11.61 -8.18
CA VAL A 134 1.87 11.06 -9.10
C VAL A 134 1.44 11.08 -10.57
N MET A 135 0.18 11.43 -10.85
CA MET A 135 -0.31 11.53 -12.23
C MET A 135 0.18 12.80 -12.94
N THR A 136 0.45 13.87 -12.16
CA THR A 136 0.80 15.18 -12.73
C THR A 136 2.08 15.79 -12.17
N SER A 137 2.63 15.18 -11.12
CA SER A 137 3.84 15.70 -10.47
C SER A 137 5.09 15.43 -11.29
N LYS A 138 5.72 16.49 -11.82
CA LYS A 138 6.97 16.41 -12.59
C LYS A 138 8.11 15.71 -11.83
N ASN A 139 8.14 15.84 -10.50
CA ASN A 139 9.20 15.27 -9.66
C ASN A 139 8.85 13.86 -9.13
N ASN A 140 7.59 13.41 -9.31
CA ASN A 140 7.09 12.13 -8.80
C ASN A 140 6.18 11.45 -9.83
N CYS A 141 6.58 11.42 -11.08
CA CYS A 141 5.74 10.97 -12.19
C CYS A 141 5.57 9.44 -12.22
N GLY A 142 4.36 8.97 -11.93
CA GLY A 142 3.99 7.55 -11.83
C GLY A 142 4.44 6.88 -10.53
N LYS A 143 5.55 7.34 -9.95
CA LYS A 143 6.07 6.87 -8.65
C LYS A 143 6.87 7.96 -7.94
N CYS A 144 7.03 7.83 -6.63
CA CYS A 144 7.84 8.76 -5.85
C CYS A 144 9.27 8.89 -6.41
N ASN A 145 9.79 10.11 -6.40
CA ASN A 145 11.15 10.47 -6.84
C ASN A 145 11.48 10.20 -8.32
N LYS A 146 10.49 9.82 -9.14
CA LYS A 146 10.68 9.73 -10.60
C LYS A 146 10.51 11.12 -11.22
N LYS A 147 11.62 11.74 -11.55
CA LYS A 147 11.65 13.06 -12.20
C LYS A 147 11.57 12.92 -13.72
N CYS A 148 10.74 13.73 -14.36
CA CYS A 148 10.77 13.88 -15.80
C CYS A 148 11.91 14.80 -16.22
N SER A 149 12.47 14.57 -17.41
CA SER A 149 13.51 15.40 -18.00
C SER A 149 13.08 16.87 -18.10
N ARG A 150 14.06 17.77 -18.20
CA ARG A 150 13.79 19.21 -18.32
C ARG A 150 12.90 19.49 -19.55
N GLY A 151 11.83 20.23 -19.35
CA GLY A 151 10.87 20.56 -20.41
C GLY A 151 9.76 19.51 -20.61
N ILE A 152 9.93 18.30 -20.12
CA ILE A 152 8.93 17.22 -20.25
C ILE A 152 7.89 17.31 -19.14
N LYS A 153 6.62 17.27 -19.53
CA LYS A 153 5.49 17.24 -18.59
C LYS A 153 5.26 15.80 -18.08
N CYS A 154 4.71 15.70 -16.88
CA CYS A 154 4.13 14.46 -16.39
C CYS A 154 2.63 14.49 -16.65
N ASP A 155 2.14 13.52 -17.39
CA ASP A 155 0.72 13.38 -17.66
C ASP A 155 0.32 11.91 -17.50
N TYR A 156 -0.80 11.67 -16.83
CA TYR A 156 -1.26 10.33 -16.45
C TYR A 156 -0.17 9.42 -15.84
N GLY A 157 0.79 10.00 -15.09
CA GLY A 157 1.90 9.24 -14.47
C GLY A 157 3.02 8.83 -15.44
N VAL A 158 3.02 9.35 -16.67
CA VAL A 158 4.02 9.10 -17.70
C VAL A 158 4.69 10.42 -18.09
N CYS A 159 6.02 10.41 -18.19
CA CYS A 159 6.77 11.56 -18.69
C CYS A 159 6.69 11.63 -20.22
N GLY A 160 6.26 12.79 -20.76
CA GLY A 160 6.20 12.99 -22.21
C GLY A 160 5.06 12.23 -22.90
N TYR A 161 3.98 11.95 -22.18
CA TYR A 161 2.75 11.47 -22.80
C TYR A 161 2.14 12.64 -23.58
N ALA A 162 2.21 12.56 -24.89
CA ALA A 162 1.63 13.51 -25.84
C ALA A 162 0.83 12.75 -26.88
#